data_28bcb92a6bf2b9f010807d9c3f585fb7
#
_entry.id   28bcb92a6bf2b9f010807d9c3f585fb7
#
_cell.length_a   1.000
_cell.length_b   1.000
_cell.length_c   1.000
_cell.angle_alpha   90.00
_cell.angle_beta   90.00
_cell.angle_gamma   90.00
#
_symmetry.space_group_name_H-M   'P 1'
#
loop_
_entity.id
_entity.type
_entity.pdbx_description
1 polymer ?
#
loop_
_entity_poly.entity_id
_entity_poly.type
_entity_poly.pdbx_seq_one_letter_code
_entity_poly.pdbx_strand_id
1 'polypeptide(L)'
;MDGLHTKPPSKTSTFPNTADKLHNILPGWSTNKKKIVMVTGSSGTNRMLGIPNIKEMIYENRKTYAEKHGLEFMWANMTSYNLPDGAPIYWNKIPILKDAFERYPDAEWIWWMDVDIIIMNMTLNIYKHVLSPKGMAQHVLLGEPITGAGGADTGYRTPATYQPDDINFVISKDAWGMNVGNFLMRRSEWSKWLLDLWIEPLYIAQNWVFPENDGWTHMWKHHQIVKDHAVCMDQRSMNAYPDYNFLGEHWQPGDHIVHFAGCGDSPQCESEWMKYWSLREKVEVPMTVQMKLQDGTAEIEDVQGVGR
;
A
#
# COMPACT_ATOMS: atom_id res chain seq x y z
N MET A 1 56.79 -4.79 21.18
CA MET A 1 56.19 -5.17 19.87
C MET A 1 54.73 -4.70 19.92
N ASP A 2 54.53 -3.49 19.46
CA ASP A 2 53.23 -2.77 19.58
C ASP A 2 52.35 -3.15 18.42
N GLY A 3 51.24 -3.82 18.75
CA GLY A 3 50.21 -4.15 17.76
C GLY A 3 49.31 -2.95 17.46
N LEU A 4 49.49 -2.35 16.30
CA LEU A 4 48.65 -1.32 15.73
C LEU A 4 47.26 -1.91 15.34
N HIS A 5 46.27 -1.71 16.20
CA HIS A 5 44.86 -1.87 15.82
C HIS A 5 44.42 -0.70 14.93
N THR A 6 44.45 -0.89 13.64
CA THR A 6 43.82 0.04 12.69
C THR A 6 42.31 -0.15 12.72
N LYS A 7 41.62 0.88 13.22
CA LYS A 7 40.14 1.00 13.15
C LYS A 7 39.71 1.00 11.69
N PRO A 8 38.70 0.21 11.28
CA PRO A 8 38.22 0.27 9.91
C PRO A 8 37.58 1.67 9.63
N PRO A 9 37.70 2.20 8.41
CA PRO A 9 37.15 3.49 8.07
C PRO A 9 35.62 3.46 8.23
N SER A 10 35.09 4.43 8.97
CA SER A 10 33.65 4.66 9.04
C SER A 10 33.15 5.00 7.64
N LYS A 11 32.36 4.12 7.04
CA LYS A 11 31.57 4.46 5.84
C LYS A 11 30.53 5.49 6.25
N THR A 12 30.83 6.76 6.09
CA THR A 12 29.83 7.82 6.06
C THR A 12 29.02 7.59 4.79
N SER A 13 27.91 6.90 4.89
CA SER A 13 26.88 6.87 3.87
C SER A 13 26.33 8.31 3.80
N THR A 14 26.79 9.07 2.81
CA THR A 14 26.21 10.36 2.47
C THR A 14 24.87 10.09 1.76
N PHE A 15 23.81 9.88 2.54
CA PHE A 15 22.46 9.95 1.99
C PHE A 15 22.24 11.37 1.45
N PRO A 16 21.74 11.54 0.23
CA PRO A 16 21.36 12.87 -0.27
C PRO A 16 20.38 13.50 0.73
N ASN A 17 20.64 14.75 1.10
CA ASN A 17 19.75 15.46 2.01
C ASN A 17 18.37 15.67 1.36
N THR A 18 17.37 16.05 2.15
CA THR A 18 16.00 16.26 1.66
C THR A 18 15.92 17.32 0.56
N ALA A 19 16.81 18.31 0.58
CA ALA A 19 16.88 19.37 -0.42
C ALA A 19 17.37 18.83 -1.78
N ASP A 20 18.36 17.93 -1.78
CA ASP A 20 18.87 17.28 -2.98
C ASP A 20 17.82 16.34 -3.59
N LYS A 21 17.07 15.62 -2.74
CA LYS A 21 15.91 14.81 -3.18
C LYS A 21 14.83 15.69 -3.81
N LEU A 22 14.51 16.84 -3.20
CA LEU A 22 13.54 17.82 -3.72
C LEU A 22 13.95 18.32 -5.11
N HIS A 23 15.20 18.65 -5.31
CA HIS A 23 15.68 19.16 -6.61
C HIS A 23 15.53 18.13 -7.74
N ASN A 24 15.69 16.85 -7.43
CA ASN A 24 15.62 15.77 -8.40
C ASN A 24 14.18 15.32 -8.76
N ILE A 25 13.17 15.66 -7.91
CA ILE A 25 11.79 15.17 -8.09
C ILE A 25 10.81 16.29 -8.49
N LEU A 26 11.14 17.56 -8.23
CA LEU A 26 10.15 18.63 -8.18
C LEU A 26 9.95 19.55 -9.37
N PRO A 27 10.75 19.59 -10.45
CA PRO A 27 10.36 20.44 -11.56
C PRO A 27 9.10 19.90 -12.23
N GLY A 28 7.93 20.52 -11.93
CA GLY A 28 6.66 20.19 -12.57
C GLY A 28 5.62 19.46 -11.73
N TRP A 29 5.94 18.98 -10.51
CA TRP A 29 4.93 18.32 -9.67
C TRP A 29 3.86 19.31 -9.20
N SER A 30 2.59 19.02 -9.53
CA SER A 30 1.45 19.87 -9.18
C SER A 30 1.24 19.95 -7.66
N THR A 31 1.09 21.16 -7.14
CA THR A 31 0.73 21.44 -5.73
C THR A 31 -0.78 21.39 -5.46
N ASN A 32 -1.61 21.21 -6.50
CA ASN A 32 -3.05 21.15 -6.36
C ASN A 32 -3.48 19.90 -5.56
N LYS A 33 -4.48 20.07 -4.69
CA LYS A 33 -5.08 18.94 -3.95
C LYS A 33 -5.61 17.92 -4.96
N LYS A 34 -5.15 16.68 -4.84
CA LYS A 34 -5.57 15.58 -5.71
C LYS A 34 -6.88 14.98 -5.23
N LYS A 35 -7.75 14.59 -6.16
CA LYS A 35 -8.93 13.78 -5.85
C LYS A 35 -8.50 12.32 -5.70
N ILE A 36 -8.64 11.79 -4.49
CA ILE A 36 -8.23 10.44 -4.14
C ILE A 36 -9.46 9.62 -3.76
N VAL A 37 -9.56 8.42 -4.29
CA VAL A 37 -10.51 7.39 -3.85
C VAL A 37 -9.76 6.32 -3.10
N MET A 38 -10.14 6.06 -1.85
CA MET A 38 -9.64 4.93 -1.07
C MET A 38 -10.43 3.68 -1.44
N VAL A 39 -9.73 2.58 -1.69
CA VAL A 39 -10.33 1.31 -2.10
C VAL A 39 -9.83 0.18 -1.21
N THR A 40 -10.75 -0.62 -0.70
CA THR A 40 -10.43 -1.85 0.04
C THR A 40 -11.27 -3.00 -0.52
N GLY A 41 -10.65 -4.12 -0.81
CA GLY A 41 -11.32 -5.36 -1.20
C GLY A 41 -11.41 -6.34 -0.03
N SER A 42 -12.56 -7.01 0.13
CA SER A 42 -12.81 -7.98 1.19
C SER A 42 -13.46 -9.24 0.63
N SER A 43 -13.11 -10.41 1.17
CA SER A 43 -13.79 -11.67 0.87
C SER A 43 -15.21 -11.79 1.45
N GLY A 44 -15.65 -10.78 2.19
CA GLY A 44 -17.00 -10.71 2.76
C GLY A 44 -17.23 -11.53 4.03
N THR A 45 -16.23 -12.26 4.53
CA THR A 45 -16.36 -13.03 5.78
C THR A 45 -16.13 -12.14 7.00
N ASN A 46 -16.92 -12.31 8.07
CA ASN A 46 -16.79 -11.54 9.31
C ASN A 46 -15.58 -11.97 10.17
N ARG A 47 -14.88 -13.03 9.78
CA ARG A 47 -13.69 -13.53 10.47
C ARG A 47 -12.58 -13.80 9.47
N MET A 48 -12.02 -12.74 8.93
CA MET A 48 -10.80 -12.84 8.13
C MET A 48 -9.58 -12.89 9.05
N LEU A 49 -8.54 -13.60 8.64
CA LEU A 49 -7.28 -13.73 9.40
C LEU A 49 -7.47 -14.28 10.84
N GLY A 50 -8.58 -14.97 11.11
CA GLY A 50 -8.91 -15.41 12.45
C GLY A 50 -9.42 -14.31 13.40
N ILE A 51 -9.52 -13.06 12.97
CA ILE A 51 -9.88 -11.89 13.79
C ILE A 51 -11.39 -11.69 13.74
N PRO A 52 -12.10 -11.73 14.89
CA PRO A 52 -13.53 -11.44 14.95
C PRO A 52 -13.83 -9.98 14.58
N ASN A 53 -14.90 -9.75 13.82
CA ASN A 53 -15.41 -8.42 13.43
C ASN A 53 -14.38 -7.54 12.70
N ILE A 54 -13.38 -8.16 12.08
CA ILE A 54 -12.35 -7.40 11.35
C ILE A 54 -12.97 -6.54 10.23
N LYS A 55 -14.00 -7.06 9.57
CA LYS A 55 -14.70 -6.34 8.49
C LYS A 55 -15.26 -5.01 9.00
N GLU A 56 -16.00 -5.04 10.09
CA GLU A 56 -16.61 -3.86 10.71
C GLU A 56 -15.54 -2.89 11.22
N MET A 57 -14.51 -3.41 11.87
CA MET A 57 -13.39 -2.63 12.40
C MET A 57 -12.70 -1.85 11.28
N ILE A 58 -12.36 -2.54 10.19
CA ILE A 58 -11.65 -1.91 9.07
C ILE A 58 -12.56 -0.98 8.28
N TYR A 59 -13.82 -1.33 8.08
CA TYR A 59 -14.78 -0.43 7.45
C TYR A 59 -14.89 0.90 8.22
N GLU A 60 -15.07 0.84 9.55
CA GLU A 60 -15.08 2.02 10.43
C GLU A 60 -13.78 2.84 10.27
N ASN A 61 -12.63 2.17 10.36
CA ASN A 61 -11.33 2.80 10.26
C ASN A 61 -11.15 3.58 8.94
N ARG A 62 -11.50 2.95 7.81
CA ARG A 62 -11.40 3.55 6.47
C ARG A 62 -12.41 4.67 6.27
N LYS A 63 -13.68 4.42 6.62
CA LYS A 63 -14.77 5.37 6.44
C LYS A 63 -14.51 6.64 7.23
N THR A 64 -14.11 6.50 8.49
CA THR A 64 -13.77 7.63 9.36
C THR A 64 -12.60 8.45 8.80
N TYR A 65 -11.55 7.78 8.31
CA TYR A 65 -10.42 8.48 7.69
C TYR A 65 -10.84 9.20 6.40
N ALA A 66 -11.60 8.54 5.53
CA ALA A 66 -12.06 9.13 4.28
C ALA A 66 -12.91 10.38 4.51
N GLU A 67 -13.87 10.33 5.43
CA GLU A 67 -14.71 11.47 5.78
C GLU A 67 -13.90 12.63 6.38
N LYS A 68 -12.96 12.33 7.29
CA LYS A 68 -12.08 13.34 7.89
C LYS A 68 -11.25 14.08 6.85
N HIS A 69 -10.82 13.41 5.81
CA HIS A 69 -9.93 13.98 4.79
C HIS A 69 -10.65 14.40 3.50
N GLY A 70 -11.96 14.18 3.42
CA GLY A 70 -12.78 14.46 2.23
C GLY A 70 -12.34 13.61 1.03
N LEU A 71 -12.13 12.31 1.27
CA LEU A 71 -11.84 11.31 0.26
C LEU A 71 -13.13 10.54 -0.06
N GLU A 72 -13.24 10.06 -1.29
CA GLU A 72 -14.20 9.01 -1.62
C GLU A 72 -13.70 7.67 -1.05
N PHE A 73 -14.64 6.76 -0.76
CA PHE A 73 -14.32 5.44 -0.24
C PHE A 73 -15.15 4.37 -0.93
N MET A 74 -14.47 3.34 -1.45
CA MET A 74 -15.05 2.17 -2.06
C MET A 74 -14.67 0.92 -1.27
N TRP A 75 -15.68 0.21 -0.78
CA TRP A 75 -15.51 -1.12 -0.21
C TRP A 75 -16.02 -2.15 -1.20
N ALA A 76 -15.16 -3.04 -1.68
CA ALA A 76 -15.47 -3.99 -2.74
C ALA A 76 -15.57 -5.43 -2.21
N ASN A 77 -16.56 -6.17 -2.67
CA ASN A 77 -16.65 -7.60 -2.45
C ASN A 77 -15.77 -8.34 -3.46
N MET A 78 -14.62 -8.86 -3.02
CA MET A 78 -13.68 -9.57 -3.89
C MET A 78 -14.31 -10.81 -4.55
N THR A 79 -15.28 -11.46 -3.89
CA THR A 79 -15.89 -12.68 -4.43
C THR A 79 -16.88 -12.44 -5.57
N SER A 80 -17.22 -11.17 -5.83
CA SER A 80 -18.14 -10.81 -6.92
C SER A 80 -17.45 -10.53 -8.26
N TYR A 81 -16.12 -10.63 -8.29
CA TYR A 81 -15.33 -10.44 -9.51
C TYR A 81 -14.90 -11.80 -10.08
N ASN A 82 -15.02 -11.94 -11.39
CA ASN A 82 -14.71 -13.20 -12.06
C ASN A 82 -13.21 -13.27 -12.39
N LEU A 83 -12.59 -14.35 -11.94
CA LEU A 83 -11.24 -14.75 -12.33
C LEU A 83 -11.27 -16.12 -13.02
N PRO A 84 -10.21 -16.51 -13.74
CA PRO A 84 -10.05 -17.88 -14.20
C PRO A 84 -10.19 -18.88 -13.04
N ASP A 85 -10.79 -20.05 -13.34
CA ASP A 85 -10.98 -21.11 -12.35
C ASP A 85 -9.68 -21.48 -11.65
N GLY A 86 -9.71 -21.53 -10.32
CA GLY A 86 -8.55 -21.84 -9.49
C GLY A 86 -7.60 -20.68 -9.22
N ALA A 87 -7.84 -19.49 -9.78
CA ALA A 87 -7.03 -18.32 -9.47
C ALA A 87 -7.21 -17.88 -8.02
N PRO A 88 -6.11 -17.61 -7.27
CA PRO A 88 -6.20 -17.05 -5.93
C PRO A 88 -7.00 -15.75 -5.89
N ILE A 89 -7.84 -15.58 -4.86
CA ILE A 89 -8.74 -14.42 -4.71
C ILE A 89 -8.00 -13.07 -4.71
N TYR A 90 -6.73 -13.05 -4.33
CA TYR A 90 -5.89 -11.84 -4.30
C TYR A 90 -5.79 -11.13 -5.66
N TRP A 91 -5.89 -11.88 -6.76
CA TRP A 91 -5.90 -11.33 -8.12
C TRP A 91 -7.13 -10.45 -8.40
N ASN A 92 -8.21 -10.57 -7.60
CA ASN A 92 -9.39 -9.71 -7.72
C ASN A 92 -9.10 -8.24 -7.38
N LYS A 93 -7.95 -7.93 -6.76
CA LYS A 93 -7.45 -6.56 -6.61
C LYS A 93 -7.46 -5.81 -7.95
N ILE A 94 -7.05 -6.44 -9.02
CA ILE A 94 -6.89 -5.80 -10.34
C ILE A 94 -8.24 -5.40 -10.97
N PRO A 95 -9.24 -6.28 -11.12
CA PRO A 95 -10.53 -5.87 -11.64
C PRO A 95 -11.27 -4.88 -10.72
N ILE A 96 -11.04 -4.93 -9.39
CA ILE A 96 -11.57 -3.92 -8.45
C ILE A 96 -10.98 -2.54 -8.76
N LEU A 97 -9.68 -2.44 -9.05
CA LEU A 97 -9.05 -1.18 -9.42
C LEU A 97 -9.61 -0.62 -10.75
N LYS A 98 -9.86 -1.48 -11.74
CA LYS A 98 -10.51 -1.10 -12.99
C LYS A 98 -11.91 -0.54 -12.72
N ASP A 99 -12.72 -1.24 -11.93
CA ASP A 99 -14.06 -0.83 -11.53
C ASP A 99 -14.04 0.49 -10.75
N ALA A 100 -13.07 0.68 -9.85
CA ALA A 100 -12.92 1.94 -9.12
C ALA A 100 -12.61 3.12 -10.07
N PHE A 101 -11.78 2.93 -11.09
CA PHE A 101 -11.56 3.95 -12.09
C PHE A 101 -12.81 4.27 -12.92
N GLU A 102 -13.67 3.29 -13.20
CA GLU A 102 -14.92 3.50 -13.92
C GLU A 102 -15.96 4.24 -13.04
N ARG A 103 -16.12 3.84 -11.77
CA ARG A 103 -17.10 4.43 -10.83
C ARG A 103 -16.78 5.85 -10.40
N TYR A 104 -15.50 6.17 -10.31
CA TYR A 104 -15.03 7.48 -9.87
C TYR A 104 -14.26 8.19 -10.98
N PRO A 105 -14.94 8.64 -12.06
CA PRO A 105 -14.28 9.19 -13.25
C PRO A 105 -13.44 10.45 -12.95
N ASP A 106 -13.78 11.18 -11.90
CA ASP A 106 -13.04 12.38 -11.46
C ASP A 106 -11.85 12.08 -10.53
N ALA A 107 -11.66 10.84 -10.11
CA ALA A 107 -10.52 10.48 -9.28
C ALA A 107 -9.21 10.62 -10.07
N GLU A 108 -8.26 11.35 -9.53
CA GLU A 108 -6.90 11.40 -10.08
C GLU A 108 -6.04 10.25 -9.59
N TRP A 109 -6.31 9.77 -8.36
CA TRP A 109 -5.60 8.68 -7.72
C TRP A 109 -6.57 7.70 -7.07
N ILE A 110 -6.26 6.41 -7.18
CA ILE A 110 -6.81 5.36 -6.33
C ILE A 110 -5.76 5.01 -5.28
N TRP A 111 -6.20 4.91 -4.03
CA TRP A 111 -5.39 4.42 -2.92
C TRP A 111 -5.92 3.06 -2.49
N TRP A 112 -5.21 2.01 -2.86
CA TRP A 112 -5.51 0.64 -2.44
C TRP A 112 -4.96 0.37 -1.04
N MET A 113 -5.75 -0.31 -0.21
CA MET A 113 -5.33 -0.83 1.08
C MET A 113 -5.95 -2.20 1.32
N ASP A 114 -5.11 -3.20 1.62
CA ASP A 114 -5.56 -4.53 2.03
C ASP A 114 -6.31 -4.46 3.39
N VAL A 115 -7.15 -5.45 3.66
CA VAL A 115 -7.98 -5.49 4.90
C VAL A 115 -7.16 -5.67 6.18
N ASP A 116 -5.95 -6.17 6.07
CA ASP A 116 -5.03 -6.40 7.18
C ASP A 116 -4.14 -5.18 7.51
N ILE A 117 -4.58 -3.99 7.12
CA ILE A 117 -3.92 -2.72 7.43
C ILE A 117 -4.81 -1.90 8.36
N ILE A 118 -4.22 -1.33 9.41
CA ILE A 118 -4.87 -0.35 10.30
C ILE A 118 -4.29 1.03 10.00
N ILE A 119 -5.14 2.03 9.73
CA ILE A 119 -4.71 3.43 9.78
C ILE A 119 -4.54 3.80 11.24
N MET A 120 -3.31 4.10 11.64
CA MET A 120 -2.91 4.40 13.01
C MET A 120 -3.00 5.88 13.32
N ASN A 121 -2.50 6.71 12.40
CA ASN A 121 -2.53 8.17 12.51
C ASN A 121 -3.64 8.76 11.63
N MET A 122 -4.79 8.99 12.23
CA MET A 122 -5.98 9.48 11.56
C MET A 122 -5.89 10.97 11.15
N THR A 123 -4.91 11.70 11.66
CA THR A 123 -4.70 13.13 11.33
C THR A 123 -3.72 13.32 10.17
N LEU A 124 -2.91 12.33 9.87
CA LEU A 124 -1.94 12.39 8.78
C LEU A 124 -2.64 12.25 7.42
N ASN A 125 -2.61 13.29 6.63
CA ASN A 125 -3.27 13.30 5.32
C ASN A 125 -2.38 12.63 4.26
N ILE A 126 -2.88 11.61 3.58
CA ILE A 126 -2.14 10.79 2.60
C ILE A 126 -1.54 11.63 1.46
N TYR A 127 -2.26 12.64 0.96
CA TYR A 127 -1.71 13.53 -0.06
C TYR A 127 -0.46 14.27 0.45
N LYS A 128 -0.57 14.87 1.64
CA LYS A 128 0.56 15.61 2.22
C LYS A 128 1.73 14.69 2.57
N HIS A 129 1.43 13.48 2.99
CA HIS A 129 2.42 12.50 3.45
C HIS A 129 3.25 11.92 2.29
N VAL A 130 2.63 11.49 1.21
CA VAL A 130 3.34 10.79 0.13
C VAL A 130 3.21 11.44 -1.25
N LEU A 131 2.09 12.07 -1.60
CA LEU A 131 1.85 12.61 -2.94
C LEU A 131 2.26 14.07 -3.10
N SER A 132 2.39 14.82 -2.00
CA SER A 132 2.90 16.20 -2.11
C SER A 132 4.39 16.19 -2.48
N PRO A 133 4.90 17.27 -3.11
CA PRO A 133 6.33 17.38 -3.40
C PRO A 133 7.21 17.10 -2.18
N LYS A 134 6.84 17.66 -1.03
CA LYS A 134 7.58 17.47 0.23
C LYS A 134 7.51 16.01 0.72
N GLY A 135 6.31 15.40 0.72
CA GLY A 135 6.13 14.02 1.15
C GLY A 135 6.88 13.06 0.23
N MET A 136 6.75 13.24 -1.08
CA MET A 136 7.46 12.45 -2.08
C MET A 136 8.98 12.51 -1.83
N ALA A 137 9.56 13.70 -1.72
CA ALA A 137 10.99 13.87 -1.49
C ALA A 137 11.48 13.32 -0.15
N GLN A 138 10.63 13.30 0.86
CA GLN A 138 10.97 12.76 2.17
C GLN A 138 11.11 11.25 2.16
N HIS A 139 10.25 10.55 1.41
CA HIS A 139 10.07 9.11 1.50
C HIS A 139 10.59 8.31 0.30
N VAL A 140 10.83 8.97 -0.84
CA VAL A 140 11.31 8.28 -2.05
C VAL A 140 12.68 7.64 -1.86
N LEU A 141 12.82 6.44 -2.38
CA LEU A 141 14.09 5.71 -2.46
C LEU A 141 14.71 5.90 -3.85
N LEU A 142 15.89 6.49 -3.91
CA LEU A 142 16.62 6.79 -5.15
C LEU A 142 17.93 6.00 -5.19
N GLY A 143 18.11 5.14 -6.20
CA GLY A 143 19.30 4.29 -6.34
C GLY A 143 19.45 3.24 -5.23
N GLU A 144 18.41 3.02 -4.42
CA GLU A 144 18.44 2.10 -3.29
C GLU A 144 18.22 0.64 -3.71
N PRO A 145 18.88 -0.33 -3.05
CA PRO A 145 18.66 -1.73 -3.34
C PRO A 145 17.24 -2.16 -2.99
N ILE A 146 16.65 -2.99 -3.85
CA ILE A 146 15.44 -3.74 -3.55
C ILE A 146 15.86 -5.11 -3.06
N THR A 147 15.56 -5.40 -1.82
CA THR A 147 15.84 -6.70 -1.19
C THR A 147 14.76 -7.72 -1.59
N GLY A 148 15.10 -8.97 -1.55
CA GLY A 148 14.17 -10.11 -1.65
C GLY A 148 13.97 -10.77 -0.31
N ALA A 149 13.47 -12.00 -0.33
CA ALA A 149 13.18 -12.80 0.86
C ALA A 149 14.32 -12.76 1.90
N GLY A 150 13.97 -12.37 3.13
CA GLY A 150 14.92 -12.31 4.24
C GLY A 150 16.01 -11.25 4.09
N GLY A 151 15.80 -10.21 3.28
CA GLY A 151 16.78 -9.14 3.07
C GLY A 151 17.88 -9.49 2.05
N ALA A 152 17.73 -10.57 1.28
CA ALA A 152 18.70 -10.97 0.26
C ALA A 152 18.86 -9.88 -0.81
N ASP A 153 20.10 -9.63 -1.25
CA ASP A 153 20.37 -8.72 -2.37
C ASP A 153 19.82 -9.32 -3.68
N THR A 154 18.90 -8.62 -4.33
CA THR A 154 18.34 -9.04 -5.62
C THR A 154 19.13 -8.55 -6.82
N GLY A 155 20.11 -7.69 -6.62
CA GLY A 155 20.83 -6.97 -7.67
C GLY A 155 20.02 -5.85 -8.34
N TYR A 156 18.74 -5.69 -7.99
CA TYR A 156 17.88 -4.61 -8.51
C TYR A 156 17.94 -3.39 -7.60
N ARG A 157 17.85 -2.22 -8.22
CA ARG A 157 17.82 -0.91 -7.52
C ARG A 157 16.67 -0.07 -8.04
N THR A 158 16.16 0.79 -7.16
CA THR A 158 15.25 1.85 -7.57
C THR A 158 15.94 2.79 -8.56
N PRO A 159 15.20 3.46 -9.47
CA PRO A 159 15.76 4.52 -10.30
C PRO A 159 16.51 5.58 -9.49
N ALA A 160 17.59 6.13 -10.07
CA ALA A 160 18.33 7.22 -9.44
C ALA A 160 17.55 8.55 -9.48
N THR A 161 16.63 8.67 -10.44
CA THR A 161 15.75 9.84 -10.63
C THR A 161 14.40 9.38 -11.16
N TYR A 162 13.37 10.19 -10.94
CA TYR A 162 12.06 10.03 -11.55
C TYR A 162 11.64 11.32 -12.23
N GLN A 163 10.89 11.19 -13.33
CA GLN A 163 10.22 12.33 -13.93
C GLN A 163 8.84 12.48 -13.31
N PRO A 164 8.48 13.64 -12.73
CA PRO A 164 7.21 13.82 -12.00
C PRO A 164 5.96 13.46 -12.79
N ASP A 165 5.93 13.78 -14.07
CA ASP A 165 4.78 13.50 -14.95
C ASP A 165 4.64 12.01 -15.26
N ASP A 166 5.72 11.24 -15.17
CA ASP A 166 5.75 9.81 -15.41
C ASP A 166 5.34 8.99 -14.15
N ILE A 167 5.27 9.61 -12.97
CA ILE A 167 4.89 8.92 -11.75
C ILE A 167 3.40 8.56 -11.79
N ASN A 168 3.13 7.27 -11.98
CA ASN A 168 1.79 6.71 -12.05
C ASN A 168 1.48 5.71 -10.94
N PHE A 169 2.50 5.23 -10.22
CA PHE A 169 2.35 4.26 -9.15
C PHE A 169 3.28 4.62 -7.99
N VAL A 170 2.77 4.60 -6.77
CA VAL A 170 3.52 4.86 -5.55
C VAL A 170 3.35 3.66 -4.63
N ILE A 171 4.43 2.99 -4.30
CA ILE A 171 4.48 1.75 -3.54
C ILE A 171 5.62 1.81 -2.53
N SER A 172 5.54 1.07 -1.45
CA SER A 172 6.67 0.92 -0.53
C SER A 172 7.33 -0.43 -0.67
N LYS A 173 8.60 -0.49 -0.30
CA LYS A 173 9.29 -1.76 -0.09
C LYS A 173 8.99 -2.33 1.31
N ASP A 174 9.27 -3.61 1.47
CA ASP A 174 9.40 -4.28 2.75
C ASP A 174 10.64 -5.20 2.78
N ALA A 175 10.71 -6.11 3.75
CA ALA A 175 11.81 -7.07 3.86
C ALA A 175 11.79 -8.17 2.76
N TRP A 176 10.71 -8.28 1.99
CA TRP A 176 10.51 -9.28 0.94
C TRP A 176 10.57 -8.70 -0.47
N GLY A 177 10.68 -7.37 -0.56
CA GLY A 177 10.74 -6.65 -1.83
C GLY A 177 9.78 -5.47 -1.86
N MET A 178 8.90 -5.43 -2.85
CA MET A 178 7.81 -4.45 -2.93
C MET A 178 6.51 -5.09 -2.47
N ASN A 179 5.66 -4.32 -1.77
CA ASN A 179 4.45 -4.84 -1.18
C ASN A 179 3.21 -4.13 -1.76
N VAL A 180 2.37 -4.88 -2.46
CA VAL A 180 1.14 -4.38 -3.08
C VAL A 180 -0.09 -4.43 -2.15
N GLY A 181 0.12 -4.57 -0.85
CA GLY A 181 -0.96 -4.42 0.14
C GLY A 181 -1.38 -2.97 0.35
N ASN A 182 -0.48 -2.01 0.08
CA ASN A 182 -0.76 -0.58 0.16
C ASN A 182 -0.03 0.19 -0.93
N PHE A 183 -0.76 0.84 -1.82
CA PHE A 183 -0.18 1.65 -2.89
C PHE A 183 -1.17 2.69 -3.40
N LEU A 184 -0.64 3.69 -4.13
CA LEU A 184 -1.46 4.64 -4.87
C LEU A 184 -1.19 4.47 -6.38
N MET A 185 -2.26 4.52 -7.16
CA MET A 185 -2.24 4.43 -8.62
C MET A 185 -2.90 5.67 -9.23
N ARG A 186 -2.18 6.37 -10.10
CA ARG A 186 -2.69 7.54 -10.81
C ARG A 186 -3.61 7.11 -11.96
N ARG A 187 -4.67 7.86 -12.23
CA ARG A 187 -5.46 7.70 -13.45
C ARG A 187 -4.65 8.15 -14.67
N SER A 188 -4.30 7.20 -15.51
CA SER A 188 -3.55 7.45 -16.74
C SER A 188 -3.71 6.30 -17.73
N GLU A 189 -3.34 6.51 -18.98
CA GLU A 189 -3.29 5.43 -19.97
C GLU A 189 -2.27 4.35 -19.57
N TRP A 190 -1.16 4.76 -18.95
CA TRP A 190 -0.17 3.83 -18.42
C TRP A 190 -0.79 2.89 -17.36
N SER A 191 -1.59 3.42 -16.44
CA SER A 191 -2.23 2.62 -15.40
C SER A 191 -3.26 1.64 -15.96
N LYS A 192 -3.99 2.02 -17.00
CA LYS A 192 -4.90 1.09 -17.70
C LYS A 192 -4.11 -0.05 -18.33
N TRP A 193 -3.06 0.28 -19.08
CA TRP A 193 -2.17 -0.71 -19.66
C TRP A 193 -1.55 -1.63 -18.59
N LEU A 194 -1.08 -1.06 -17.46
CA LEU A 194 -0.51 -1.85 -16.38
C LEU A 194 -1.52 -2.84 -15.79
N LEU A 195 -2.77 -2.43 -15.56
CA LEU A 195 -3.82 -3.30 -15.02
C LEU A 195 -4.16 -4.43 -15.99
N ASP A 196 -4.09 -4.18 -17.31
CA ASP A 196 -4.27 -5.22 -18.32
C ASP A 196 -3.11 -6.22 -18.32
N LEU A 197 -1.88 -5.72 -18.23
CA LEU A 197 -0.69 -6.57 -18.14
C LEU A 197 -0.66 -7.38 -16.83
N TRP A 198 -0.99 -6.75 -15.71
CA TRP A 198 -0.88 -7.39 -14.39
C TRP A 198 -1.82 -8.58 -14.20
N ILE A 199 -3.00 -8.56 -14.85
CA ILE A 199 -3.98 -9.66 -14.79
C ILE A 199 -3.84 -10.68 -15.94
N GLU A 200 -2.76 -10.62 -16.71
CA GLU A 200 -2.54 -11.58 -17.77
C GLU A 200 -2.60 -13.04 -17.27
N PRO A 201 -3.35 -13.93 -17.93
CA PRO A 201 -3.50 -15.33 -17.48
C PRO A 201 -2.18 -16.06 -17.28
N LEU A 202 -1.13 -15.69 -18.03
CA LEU A 202 0.19 -16.29 -17.88
C LEU A 202 0.83 -15.94 -16.52
N TYR A 203 0.56 -14.77 -15.95
CA TYR A 203 1.03 -14.40 -14.61
C TYR A 203 0.24 -15.16 -13.54
N ILE A 204 -1.08 -15.26 -13.69
CA ILE A 204 -1.92 -16.04 -12.77
C ILE A 204 -1.46 -17.51 -12.74
N ALA A 205 -1.13 -18.08 -13.89
CA ALA A 205 -0.70 -19.48 -14.03
C ALA A 205 0.70 -19.77 -13.46
N GLN A 206 1.50 -18.76 -13.08
CA GLN A 206 2.83 -18.99 -12.52
C GLN A 206 2.78 -19.61 -11.10
N ASN A 207 1.64 -19.60 -10.42
CA ASN A 207 1.49 -20.10 -9.04
C ASN A 207 2.56 -19.57 -8.07
N TRP A 208 2.85 -18.28 -8.15
CA TRP A 208 3.78 -17.62 -7.24
C TRP A 208 3.36 -17.75 -5.77
N VAL A 209 4.33 -17.67 -4.85
CA VAL A 209 4.10 -17.76 -3.40
C VAL A 209 3.21 -16.62 -2.92
N PHE A 210 3.45 -15.41 -3.41
CA PHE A 210 2.66 -14.21 -3.16
C PHE A 210 2.01 -13.75 -4.48
N PRO A 211 0.88 -14.34 -4.89
CA PRO A 211 0.41 -14.35 -6.28
C PRO A 211 0.51 -13.02 -7.02
N GLU A 212 -0.35 -12.04 -6.72
CA GLU A 212 -0.38 -10.76 -7.43
C GLU A 212 0.81 -9.85 -7.05
N ASN A 213 1.37 -10.04 -5.86
CA ASN A 213 2.55 -9.30 -5.39
C ASN A 213 3.82 -9.72 -6.16
N ASP A 214 4.01 -11.02 -6.35
CA ASP A 214 5.12 -11.53 -7.16
C ASP A 214 4.94 -11.18 -8.63
N GLY A 215 3.70 -11.17 -9.13
CA GLY A 215 3.36 -10.67 -10.46
C GLY A 215 3.79 -9.22 -10.66
N TRP A 216 3.46 -8.35 -9.71
CA TRP A 216 3.95 -6.97 -9.69
C TRP A 216 5.47 -6.89 -9.68
N THR A 217 6.12 -7.62 -8.77
CA THR A 217 7.58 -7.61 -8.62
C THR A 217 8.26 -8.09 -9.90
N HIS A 218 7.69 -9.10 -10.57
CA HIS A 218 8.18 -9.58 -11.86
C HIS A 218 8.12 -8.48 -12.92
N MET A 219 6.95 -7.82 -13.06
CA MET A 219 6.80 -6.72 -14.02
C MET A 219 7.81 -5.60 -13.75
N TRP A 220 7.95 -5.19 -12.49
CA TRP A 220 8.89 -4.12 -12.12
C TRP A 220 10.35 -4.50 -12.41
N LYS A 221 10.73 -5.74 -12.21
CA LYS A 221 12.09 -6.23 -12.50
C LYS A 221 12.41 -6.26 -14.00
N HIS A 222 11.46 -6.67 -14.80
CA HIS A 222 11.70 -7.03 -16.20
C HIS A 222 11.20 -6.03 -17.25
N HIS A 223 10.35 -5.07 -16.85
CA HIS A 223 9.85 -4.03 -17.75
C HIS A 223 10.32 -2.66 -17.30
N GLN A 224 11.26 -2.05 -18.06
CA GLN A 224 11.83 -0.74 -17.72
C GLN A 224 10.74 0.34 -17.59
N ILE A 225 9.72 0.30 -18.47
CA ILE A 225 8.58 1.22 -18.40
C ILE A 225 7.79 1.11 -17.08
N VAL A 226 7.72 -0.07 -16.45
CA VAL A 226 7.09 -0.21 -15.13
C VAL A 226 7.96 0.43 -14.06
N LYS A 227 9.26 0.20 -14.12
CA LYS A 227 10.23 0.76 -13.18
C LYS A 227 10.26 2.28 -13.20
N ASP A 228 10.23 2.88 -14.38
CA ASP A 228 10.31 4.34 -14.56
C ASP A 228 9.06 5.07 -14.04
N HIS A 229 7.89 4.39 -14.02
CA HIS A 229 6.61 4.96 -13.63
C HIS A 229 6.19 4.59 -12.20
N ALA A 230 6.93 3.71 -11.53
CA ALA A 230 6.62 3.22 -10.19
C ALA A 230 7.64 3.69 -9.16
N VAL A 231 7.25 4.68 -8.37
CA VAL A 231 8.09 5.20 -7.27
C VAL A 231 8.03 4.27 -6.09
N CYS A 232 9.21 3.90 -5.58
CA CYS A 232 9.36 3.14 -4.35
C CYS A 232 9.64 4.06 -3.16
N MET A 233 8.86 3.91 -2.10
CA MET A 233 8.98 4.63 -0.83
C MET A 233 9.67 3.79 0.23
N ASP A 234 10.19 4.43 1.29
CA ASP A 234 10.63 3.73 2.49
C ASP A 234 9.45 2.97 3.13
N GLN A 235 9.76 1.87 3.82
CA GLN A 235 8.73 0.96 4.33
C GLN A 235 7.78 1.65 5.31
N ARG A 236 8.31 2.38 6.29
CA ARG A 236 7.48 2.98 7.35
C ARG A 236 6.51 4.04 6.85
N SER A 237 6.78 4.65 5.70
CA SER A 237 5.87 5.65 5.13
C SER A 237 4.50 5.08 4.76
N MET A 238 4.45 3.82 4.30
CA MET A 238 3.21 3.21 3.78
C MET A 238 2.99 1.76 4.21
N ASN A 239 3.95 1.09 4.85
CA ASN A 239 3.91 -0.36 5.07
C ASN A 239 4.68 -0.78 6.34
N ALA A 240 4.57 0.00 7.43
CA ALA A 240 5.17 -0.37 8.71
C ALA A 240 4.58 -1.69 9.22
N TYR A 241 5.40 -2.57 9.78
CA TYR A 241 4.98 -3.85 10.30
C TYR A 241 4.74 -3.82 11.82
N PRO A 242 3.91 -4.72 12.38
CA PRO A 242 3.83 -4.90 13.82
C PRO A 242 5.10 -5.55 14.39
N ASP A 243 5.34 -5.37 15.69
CA ASP A 243 6.58 -5.79 16.35
C ASP A 243 6.86 -7.30 16.30
N TYR A 244 5.83 -8.16 16.14
CA TYR A 244 6.03 -9.60 16.06
C TYR A 244 6.61 -10.07 14.73
N ASN A 245 6.56 -9.23 13.69
CA ASN A 245 7.19 -9.55 12.42
C ASN A 245 8.70 -9.34 12.55
N PHE A 246 9.48 -10.40 12.44
CA PHE A 246 10.93 -10.35 12.64
C PHE A 246 11.69 -9.62 11.54
N LEU A 247 11.04 -9.37 10.41
CA LEU A 247 11.65 -8.76 9.23
C LEU A 247 10.95 -7.45 8.90
N GLY A 248 11.74 -6.51 8.39
CA GLY A 248 11.23 -5.20 7.96
C GLY A 248 11.26 -4.14 9.06
N GLU A 249 10.64 -3.01 8.77
CA GLU A 249 10.61 -1.85 9.64
C GLU A 249 9.30 -1.82 10.44
N HIS A 250 9.43 -1.77 11.77
CA HIS A 250 8.29 -1.79 12.68
C HIS A 250 7.66 -0.42 12.84
N TRP A 251 6.35 -0.45 13.04
CA TRP A 251 5.57 0.75 13.33
C TRP A 251 6.10 1.49 14.57
N GLN A 252 6.15 2.80 14.44
CA GLN A 252 6.50 3.70 15.54
C GLN A 252 5.37 4.72 15.78
N PRO A 253 5.21 5.24 17.00
CA PRO A 253 4.25 6.29 17.26
C PRO A 253 4.39 7.47 16.28
N GLY A 254 3.30 7.79 15.59
CA GLY A 254 3.26 8.81 14.54
C GLY A 254 3.27 8.27 13.10
N ASP A 255 3.65 7.02 12.89
CA ASP A 255 3.54 6.40 11.57
C ASP A 255 2.06 6.29 11.12
N HIS A 256 1.85 6.38 9.81
CA HIS A 256 0.52 6.46 9.25
C HIS A 256 -0.29 5.18 9.42
N ILE A 257 0.30 4.04 9.08
CA ILE A 257 -0.37 2.73 9.08
C ILE A 257 0.48 1.66 9.77
N VAL A 258 -0.18 0.55 10.14
CA VAL A 258 0.48 -0.73 10.42
C VAL A 258 -0.16 -1.81 9.54
N HIS A 259 0.68 -2.64 8.90
CA HIS A 259 0.28 -3.71 7.98
C HIS A 259 0.60 -5.08 8.57
N PHE A 260 -0.41 -5.91 8.73
CA PHE A 260 -0.33 -7.25 9.29
C PHE A 260 -0.09 -8.32 8.21
N ALA A 261 0.81 -8.03 7.27
CA ALA A 261 1.12 -8.92 6.15
C ALA A 261 1.46 -10.33 6.63
N GLY A 262 0.74 -11.35 6.12
CA GLY A 262 0.92 -12.75 6.50
C GLY A 262 0.43 -13.11 7.91
N CYS A 263 -0.29 -12.22 8.59
CA CYS A 263 -0.73 -12.41 9.97
C CYS A 263 -1.61 -13.66 10.14
N GLY A 264 -2.44 -14.00 9.17
CA GLY A 264 -3.39 -15.11 9.26
C GLY A 264 -2.77 -16.48 9.55
N ASP A 265 -1.47 -16.64 9.31
CA ASP A 265 -0.71 -17.85 9.58
C ASP A 265 -0.12 -17.88 11.00
N SER A 266 -0.27 -16.79 11.77
CA SER A 266 0.27 -16.66 13.12
C SER A 266 -0.82 -16.85 14.18
N PRO A 267 -0.58 -17.70 15.21
CA PRO A 267 -1.53 -17.83 16.34
C PRO A 267 -1.65 -16.55 17.18
N GLN A 268 -0.71 -15.61 17.08
CA GLN A 268 -0.74 -14.32 17.76
C GLN A 268 -1.50 -13.25 16.98
N CYS A 269 -1.97 -13.53 15.76
CA CYS A 269 -2.57 -12.54 14.88
C CYS A 269 -3.67 -11.71 15.55
N GLU A 270 -4.67 -12.38 16.19
CA GLU A 270 -5.77 -11.69 16.85
C GLU A 270 -5.29 -10.79 18.00
N SER A 271 -4.40 -11.30 18.86
CA SER A 271 -3.92 -10.55 20.03
C SER A 271 -3.09 -9.33 19.63
N GLU A 272 -2.20 -9.48 18.62
CA GLU A 272 -1.40 -8.38 18.11
C GLU A 272 -2.28 -7.35 17.39
N TRP A 273 -3.26 -7.81 16.59
CA TRP A 273 -4.23 -6.92 15.97
C TRP A 273 -4.96 -6.06 17.00
N MET A 274 -5.49 -6.65 18.05
CA MET A 274 -6.23 -5.94 19.11
C MET A 274 -5.33 -4.97 19.87
N LYS A 275 -4.05 -5.32 20.07
CA LYS A 275 -3.05 -4.41 20.66
C LYS A 275 -2.94 -3.14 19.81
N TYR A 276 -2.63 -3.25 18.51
CA TYR A 276 -2.50 -2.09 17.63
C TYR A 276 -3.82 -1.36 17.41
N TRP A 277 -4.93 -2.08 17.35
CA TRP A 277 -6.25 -1.46 17.29
C TRP A 277 -6.51 -0.53 18.47
N SER A 278 -6.05 -0.91 19.66
CA SER A 278 -6.15 -0.07 20.86
C SER A 278 -5.22 1.13 20.86
N LEU A 279 -4.07 1.03 20.18
CA LEU A 279 -3.04 2.08 20.09
C LEU A 279 -3.33 3.14 19.02
N ARG A 280 -4.21 2.84 18.06
CA ARG A 280 -4.53 3.78 16.97
C ARG A 280 -5.06 5.11 17.52
N GLU A 281 -4.81 6.18 16.80
CA GLU A 281 -5.39 7.48 17.12
C GLU A 281 -6.92 7.38 17.11
N LYS A 282 -7.54 7.78 18.21
CA LYS A 282 -8.99 7.81 18.33
C LYS A 282 -9.49 9.17 17.87
N VAL A 283 -10.33 9.17 16.84
CA VAL A 283 -11.08 10.35 16.39
C VAL A 283 -12.56 10.07 16.61
N GLU A 284 -13.35 11.14 16.75
CA GLU A 284 -14.79 11.00 16.78
C GLU A 284 -15.25 10.33 15.48
N VAL A 285 -15.92 9.20 15.61
CA VAL A 285 -16.53 8.52 14.46
C VAL A 285 -17.74 9.35 14.04
N PRO A 286 -17.85 9.77 12.77
CA PRO A 286 -18.99 10.54 12.29
C PRO A 286 -20.32 9.88 12.65
N MET A 287 -21.31 10.68 13.02
CA MET A 287 -22.63 10.18 13.47
C MET A 287 -23.27 9.24 12.43
N THR A 288 -23.08 9.49 11.15
CA THR A 288 -23.56 8.65 10.04
C THR A 288 -22.96 7.25 10.04
N VAL A 289 -21.68 7.12 10.42
CA VAL A 289 -21.00 5.82 10.55
C VAL A 289 -21.43 5.13 11.85
N GLN A 290 -21.54 5.89 12.96
CA GLN A 290 -22.00 5.35 14.25
C GLN A 290 -23.41 4.78 14.18
N MET A 291 -24.36 5.49 13.55
CA MET A 291 -25.73 5.01 13.41
C MET A 291 -25.79 3.71 12.59
N LYS A 292 -25.04 3.63 11.48
CA LYS A 292 -24.98 2.41 10.67
C LYS A 292 -24.39 1.22 11.43
N LEU A 293 -23.46 1.42 12.35
CA LEU A 293 -22.84 0.36 13.15
C LEU A 293 -23.69 -0.08 14.33
N GLN A 294 -24.47 0.83 14.95
CA GLN A 294 -25.29 0.55 16.13
C GLN A 294 -26.59 -0.17 15.80
N ASP A 295 -27.19 0.09 14.67
CA ASP A 295 -28.50 -0.48 14.29
C ASP A 295 -28.41 -1.95 13.84
N GLY A 296 -27.21 -2.53 13.75
CA GLY A 296 -27.01 -3.89 13.20
C GLY A 296 -27.46 -4.03 11.73
N THR A 297 -27.99 -2.96 11.17
CA THR A 297 -28.44 -2.82 9.77
C THR A 297 -27.35 -2.28 8.86
N ALA A 298 -26.13 -2.04 9.41
CA ALA A 298 -25.00 -1.67 8.58
C ALA A 298 -24.63 -2.86 7.70
N GLU A 299 -25.43 -3.08 6.69
CA GLU A 299 -24.93 -3.64 5.46
C GLU A 299 -23.82 -2.68 5.03
N ILE A 300 -22.58 -3.12 5.24
CA ILE A 300 -21.43 -2.51 4.58
C ILE A 300 -21.80 -2.56 3.11
N GLU A 301 -22.03 -1.39 2.49
CA GLU A 301 -22.37 -1.32 1.07
C GLU A 301 -21.20 -1.88 0.28
N ASP A 302 -21.17 -3.21 0.16
CA ASP A 302 -20.22 -3.90 -0.70
C ASP A 302 -20.50 -3.50 -2.14
N VAL A 303 -19.56 -2.87 -2.79
CA VAL A 303 -19.60 -2.70 -4.23
C VAL A 303 -19.43 -4.08 -4.88
N GLN A 304 -20.44 -4.49 -5.61
CA GLN A 304 -20.42 -5.74 -6.36
C GLN A 304 -19.76 -5.52 -7.71
N GLY A 305 -18.90 -6.46 -8.12
CA GLY A 305 -18.34 -6.46 -9.46
C GLY A 305 -19.43 -6.56 -10.51
N VAL A 306 -19.35 -5.76 -11.54
CA VAL A 306 -20.18 -5.92 -12.73
C VAL A 306 -19.59 -7.10 -13.50
N GLY A 307 -20.29 -8.23 -13.48
CA GLY A 307 -19.87 -9.41 -14.26
C GLY A 307 -19.79 -9.06 -15.75
N ARG A 308 -18.59 -8.96 -16.27
CA ARG A 308 -18.29 -8.86 -17.71
C ARG A 308 -17.49 -10.07 -18.14
#